data_3c324daa0523d829d9ebc7f6733e2aba
#
_entry.id   3c324daa0523d829d9ebc7f6733e2aba
#
_cell.length_a   1.000
_cell.length_b   1.000
_cell.length_c   1.000
_cell.angle_alpha   90.00
_cell.angle_beta   90.00
_cell.angle_gamma   90.00
#
_symmetry.space_group_name_H-M   'P 1'
#
loop_
_entity.id
_entity.type
_entity.pdbx_description
1 polymer ?
#
loop_
_entity_poly.entity_id
_entity_poly.type
_entity_poly.pdbx_seq_one_letter_code
_entity_poly.pdbx_strand_id
1 'polypeptide(L)'
;AFHRAGIGVILDWVPGGFCRDEHGLVHFNGDKLYEKEEHPNWGTFKFDLARGEVKTFLVSNLLYWAGEYHADGVRMDGVTSMLYLNFGIDDPRQKKFNEKGTEEDLASIQFIQDCNDTVGKYYPDVMMIAEESTAWPLVTYPSADGGLGFHFKWDMGWMNDTLHYCQTDFPFRPGNHRLLTFSTMYQFNENFVLPLSHDEVVHGKCSLITRQPGDYWRQFAGMRALAFYQMTHAGGKLNFMGNEIAQFIEWRYYEGIQYFLADQYESHAHQQYYISALNRFYGEHPALWEHAYDAQGFEWIDADNSDQSVISFVRHGKDPKDDLVVLINFDVNPREQFRVGLPKPGYWVEAFNSDAQAFGGSGVTNEEVRFESEDEPWNMRDQSIELRLPPLAGLVLRYDGPLPAKAKKAAVKSEASAKPAMKAAEKAEAPKAAAAAAAKREAPAAKSKPAATKKEPATKAKPAAKEKPATKAEPAAKKAPRRAASKKA
;
A
#
# COMPACT_ATOMS: atom_id res chain seq x y z
N ALA A 1 4.31 23.77 -15.15
CA ALA A 1 3.46 24.29 -14.06
C ALA A 1 3.84 23.60 -12.75
N PHE A 2 3.87 22.25 -12.73
CA PHE A 2 4.11 21.44 -11.52
C PHE A 2 5.48 21.71 -10.90
N HIS A 3 6.58 21.70 -11.65
CA HIS A 3 7.92 22.01 -11.16
C HIS A 3 8.02 23.38 -10.49
N ARG A 4 7.30 24.42 -11.02
CA ARG A 4 7.25 25.74 -10.38
C ARG A 4 6.51 25.72 -9.03
N ALA A 5 5.70 24.70 -8.77
CA ALA A 5 5.03 24.49 -7.51
C ALA A 5 5.80 23.50 -6.59
N GLY A 6 7.01 23.06 -6.99
CA GLY A 6 7.80 22.09 -6.24
C GLY A 6 7.25 20.65 -6.33
N ILE A 7 6.47 20.34 -7.37
CA ILE A 7 5.84 19.03 -7.58
C ILE A 7 6.51 18.34 -8.75
N GLY A 8 7.06 17.12 -8.51
CA GLY A 8 7.58 16.25 -9.54
C GLY A 8 6.46 15.62 -10.38
N VAL A 9 6.81 15.19 -11.60
CA VAL A 9 5.89 14.56 -12.54
C VAL A 9 6.36 13.15 -12.86
N ILE A 10 5.54 12.15 -12.53
CA ILE A 10 5.79 10.76 -12.87
C ILE A 10 4.88 10.38 -14.04
N LEU A 11 5.48 9.86 -15.10
CA LEU A 11 4.77 9.41 -16.29
C LEU A 11 4.41 7.93 -16.16
N ASP A 12 3.18 7.59 -16.51
CA ASP A 12 2.77 6.20 -16.66
C ASP A 12 3.11 5.71 -18.08
N TRP A 13 3.99 4.70 -18.19
CA TRP A 13 4.55 4.21 -19.45
C TRP A 13 4.23 2.74 -19.65
N VAL A 14 3.68 2.41 -20.81
CA VAL A 14 3.19 1.07 -21.16
C VAL A 14 4.09 0.42 -22.23
N PRO A 15 5.22 -0.22 -21.84
CA PRO A 15 6.14 -0.85 -22.80
C PRO A 15 5.75 -2.28 -23.18
N GLY A 16 4.61 -2.78 -22.73
CA GLY A 16 4.17 -4.16 -22.97
C GLY A 16 3.70 -4.39 -24.43
N GLY A 17 3.10 -3.39 -25.06
CA GLY A 17 2.58 -3.50 -26.43
C GLY A 17 1.66 -2.36 -26.84
N PHE A 18 1.29 -2.34 -28.12
CA PHE A 18 0.30 -1.40 -28.66
C PHE A 18 -1.13 -1.93 -28.56
N CYS A 19 -2.11 -1.01 -28.58
CA CYS A 19 -3.52 -1.35 -28.81
C CYS A 19 -3.75 -1.95 -30.18
N ARG A 20 -4.82 -2.77 -30.32
CA ARG A 20 -5.24 -3.35 -31.61
C ARG A 20 -6.19 -2.42 -32.36
N ASP A 21 -5.69 -1.26 -32.75
CA ASP A 21 -6.46 -0.29 -33.52
C ASP A 21 -6.46 -0.66 -35.01
N GLU A 22 -7.62 -0.55 -35.68
CA GLU A 22 -7.77 -0.85 -37.12
C GLU A 22 -6.86 0.01 -38.01
N HIS A 23 -6.56 1.25 -37.57
CA HIS A 23 -5.66 2.17 -38.25
C HIS A 23 -4.20 2.07 -37.76
N GLY A 24 -3.90 1.12 -36.88
CA GLY A 24 -2.55 0.88 -36.36
C GLY A 24 -1.59 0.32 -37.40
N LEU A 25 -0.31 0.35 -37.06
CA LEU A 25 0.78 0.01 -37.99
C LEU A 25 1.23 -1.45 -37.92
N VAL A 26 0.49 -2.33 -37.24
CA VAL A 26 0.93 -3.70 -36.94
C VAL A 26 1.28 -4.50 -38.22
N HIS A 27 0.54 -4.31 -39.29
CA HIS A 27 0.75 -4.97 -40.59
C HIS A 27 1.08 -3.98 -41.70
N PHE A 28 1.74 -2.87 -41.41
CA PHE A 28 1.99 -1.78 -42.35
C PHE A 28 2.70 -2.26 -43.64
N ASN A 29 3.66 -3.18 -43.52
CA ASN A 29 4.38 -3.78 -44.65
C ASN A 29 3.99 -5.23 -44.93
N GLY A 30 2.88 -5.72 -44.34
CA GLY A 30 2.43 -7.10 -44.45
C GLY A 30 2.85 -8.02 -43.29
N ASP A 31 3.86 -7.62 -42.51
CA ASP A 31 4.33 -8.33 -41.35
C ASP A 31 4.16 -7.48 -40.07
N LYS A 32 4.22 -8.11 -38.88
CA LYS A 32 4.29 -7.40 -37.62
C LYS A 32 5.64 -6.70 -37.47
N LEU A 33 5.63 -5.38 -37.34
CA LEU A 33 6.86 -4.58 -37.25
C LEU A 33 7.50 -4.59 -35.86
N TYR A 34 6.68 -4.43 -34.83
CA TYR A 34 7.13 -4.28 -33.45
C TYR A 34 6.66 -5.43 -32.56
N GLU A 35 5.54 -6.07 -32.92
CA GLU A 35 4.83 -7.01 -32.08
C GLU A 35 5.12 -8.45 -32.48
N LYS A 36 5.09 -9.39 -31.53
CA LYS A 36 5.24 -10.82 -31.76
C LYS A 36 3.91 -11.58 -31.75
N GLU A 37 3.02 -11.25 -30.82
CA GLU A 37 1.77 -11.98 -30.57
C GLU A 37 0.71 -11.09 -29.94
N GLU A 38 -0.54 -11.57 -29.87
CA GLU A 38 -1.61 -10.93 -29.10
C GLU A 38 -1.45 -11.21 -27.61
N HIS A 39 -1.78 -10.21 -26.78
CA HIS A 39 -1.86 -10.40 -25.34
C HIS A 39 -3.14 -11.19 -25.02
N PRO A 40 -3.08 -12.28 -24.20
CA PRO A 40 -4.24 -13.15 -23.99
C PRO A 40 -5.45 -12.47 -23.35
N ASN A 41 -5.23 -11.47 -22.49
CA ASN A 41 -6.27 -10.89 -21.64
C ASN A 41 -6.62 -9.43 -21.96
N TRP A 42 -5.67 -8.62 -22.49
CA TRP A 42 -5.84 -7.16 -22.54
C TRP A 42 -6.29 -6.60 -23.88
N GLY A 43 -6.44 -7.45 -24.91
CA GLY A 43 -6.81 -6.99 -26.24
C GLY A 43 -5.76 -6.11 -26.91
N THR A 44 -4.50 -6.24 -26.51
CA THR A 44 -3.33 -5.56 -27.05
C THR A 44 -2.44 -6.55 -27.79
N PHE A 45 -1.40 -6.04 -28.45
CA PHE A 45 -0.28 -6.87 -28.91
C PHE A 45 0.85 -6.81 -27.89
N LYS A 46 1.71 -7.85 -27.88
CA LYS A 46 2.97 -7.85 -27.12
C LYS A 46 4.12 -7.45 -28.04
N PHE A 47 4.98 -6.57 -27.60
CA PHE A 47 6.21 -6.24 -28.31
C PHE A 47 7.16 -7.43 -28.40
N ASP A 48 7.89 -7.51 -29.50
CA ASP A 48 9.00 -8.46 -29.65
C ASP A 48 10.28 -7.87 -29.06
N LEU A 49 10.41 -8.01 -27.75
CA LEU A 49 11.53 -7.46 -26.98
C LEU A 49 12.86 -8.20 -27.20
N ALA A 50 12.86 -9.26 -28.00
CA ALA A 50 14.11 -9.89 -28.47
C ALA A 50 14.76 -9.12 -29.64
N ARG A 51 13.99 -8.26 -30.34
CA ARG A 51 14.47 -7.49 -31.49
C ARG A 51 15.16 -6.20 -31.06
N GLY A 52 16.39 -5.97 -31.57
CA GLY A 52 17.18 -4.78 -31.25
C GLY A 52 16.50 -3.47 -31.66
N GLU A 53 15.79 -3.46 -32.82
CA GLU A 53 15.07 -2.29 -33.31
C GLU A 53 13.90 -1.90 -32.39
N VAL A 54 13.19 -2.89 -31.85
CA VAL A 54 12.08 -2.67 -30.90
C VAL A 54 12.61 -2.14 -29.58
N LYS A 55 13.67 -2.74 -29.04
CA LYS A 55 14.34 -2.24 -27.84
C LYS A 55 14.83 -0.81 -28.03
N THR A 56 15.52 -0.52 -29.12
CA THR A 56 16.02 0.83 -29.42
C THR A 56 14.88 1.85 -29.50
N PHE A 57 13.77 1.49 -30.14
CA PHE A 57 12.58 2.37 -30.19
C PHE A 57 12.05 2.67 -28.79
N LEU A 58 11.85 1.65 -27.97
CA LEU A 58 11.26 1.80 -26.62
C LEU A 58 12.21 2.54 -25.66
N VAL A 59 13.50 2.20 -25.65
CA VAL A 59 14.49 2.91 -24.83
C VAL A 59 14.61 4.37 -25.25
N SER A 60 14.62 4.66 -26.56
CA SER A 60 14.65 6.04 -27.06
C SER A 60 13.39 6.81 -26.67
N ASN A 61 12.22 6.16 -26.69
CA ASN A 61 10.97 6.76 -26.24
C ASN A 61 11.01 7.08 -24.73
N LEU A 62 11.53 6.17 -23.91
CA LEU A 62 11.70 6.40 -22.48
C LEU A 62 12.62 7.59 -22.19
N LEU A 63 13.79 7.65 -22.86
CA LEU A 63 14.71 8.77 -22.72
C LEU A 63 14.15 10.10 -23.25
N TYR A 64 13.28 10.05 -24.28
CA TYR A 64 12.59 11.21 -24.80
C TYR A 64 11.65 11.84 -23.74
N TRP A 65 10.91 11.02 -23.02
CA TRP A 65 10.05 11.50 -21.95
C TRP A 65 10.85 12.12 -20.79
N ALA A 66 11.97 11.50 -20.43
CA ALA A 66 12.85 12.04 -19.39
C ALA A 66 13.54 13.35 -19.84
N GLY A 67 14.09 13.39 -21.06
CA GLY A 67 14.89 14.52 -21.56
C GLY A 67 14.09 15.69 -22.05
N GLU A 68 13.13 15.44 -22.95
CA GLU A 68 12.37 16.52 -23.62
C GLU A 68 11.16 16.99 -22.79
N TYR A 69 10.50 16.10 -22.06
CA TYR A 69 9.35 16.43 -21.23
C TYR A 69 9.71 16.63 -19.76
N HIS A 70 10.95 16.35 -19.39
CA HIS A 70 11.45 16.54 -18.02
C HIS A 70 10.62 15.78 -16.98
N ALA A 71 10.26 14.52 -17.28
CA ALA A 71 9.62 13.64 -16.31
C ALA A 71 10.61 13.35 -15.18
N ASP A 72 10.16 13.48 -13.92
CA ASP A 72 10.95 13.19 -12.71
C ASP A 72 10.92 11.71 -12.35
N GLY A 73 10.02 10.97 -12.96
CA GLY A 73 9.91 9.51 -12.80
C GLY A 73 9.07 8.88 -13.88
N VAL A 74 9.19 7.57 -13.99
CA VAL A 74 8.41 6.73 -14.90
C VAL A 74 7.90 5.51 -14.14
N ARG A 75 6.59 5.32 -14.15
CA ARG A 75 5.98 4.05 -13.74
C ARG A 75 5.85 3.15 -14.97
N MET A 76 6.47 1.99 -14.91
CA MET A 76 6.37 0.96 -15.96
C MET A 76 5.19 0.06 -15.66
N ASP A 77 4.20 0.11 -16.55
CA ASP A 77 2.97 -0.67 -16.46
C ASP A 77 3.18 -2.13 -16.86
N GLY A 78 2.49 -3.03 -16.17
CA GLY A 78 2.39 -4.43 -16.57
C GLY A 78 3.70 -5.22 -16.57
N VAL A 79 4.65 -4.89 -15.71
CA VAL A 79 5.96 -5.56 -15.62
C VAL A 79 5.77 -7.07 -15.44
N THR A 80 4.83 -7.51 -14.62
CA THR A 80 4.50 -8.94 -14.44
C THR A 80 4.26 -9.65 -15.77
N SER A 81 3.47 -9.03 -16.66
CA SER A 81 3.12 -9.65 -17.96
C SER A 81 4.30 -9.78 -18.90
N MET A 82 5.34 -8.98 -18.68
CA MET A 82 6.59 -9.02 -19.45
C MET A 82 7.58 -10.05 -18.89
N LEU A 83 7.59 -10.25 -17.57
CA LEU A 83 8.51 -11.19 -16.92
C LEU A 83 8.19 -12.66 -17.23
N TYR A 84 6.92 -12.99 -17.49
CA TYR A 84 6.49 -14.38 -17.64
C TYR A 84 5.95 -14.67 -19.05
N LEU A 85 6.54 -15.69 -19.71
CA LEU A 85 6.08 -16.20 -21.01
C LEU A 85 4.61 -16.64 -21.00
N ASN A 86 4.15 -17.13 -19.85
CA ASN A 86 2.83 -17.76 -19.69
C ASN A 86 1.84 -16.88 -18.90
N PHE A 87 2.11 -15.58 -18.77
CA PHE A 87 1.16 -14.68 -18.12
C PHE A 87 -0.22 -14.72 -18.83
N GLY A 88 -1.28 -15.05 -18.05
CA GLY A 88 -2.64 -15.19 -18.59
C GLY A 88 -2.90 -16.45 -19.40
N ILE A 89 -2.01 -17.44 -19.40
CA ILE A 89 -2.17 -18.74 -20.08
C ILE A 89 -2.46 -19.82 -19.04
N ASP A 90 -3.73 -20.23 -18.94
CA ASP A 90 -4.18 -21.26 -18.01
C ASP A 90 -4.02 -22.69 -18.55
N ASP A 91 -4.08 -22.90 -19.87
CA ASP A 91 -3.96 -24.23 -20.47
C ASP A 91 -2.50 -24.70 -20.48
N PRO A 92 -2.15 -25.76 -19.71
CA PRO A 92 -0.76 -26.26 -19.64
C PRO A 92 -0.18 -26.67 -21.00
N ARG A 93 -1.02 -27.01 -22.00
CA ARG A 93 -0.60 -27.41 -23.35
C ARG A 93 -0.13 -26.23 -24.21
N GLN A 94 -0.48 -25.00 -23.80
CA GLN A 94 -0.10 -23.76 -24.47
C GLN A 94 1.10 -23.09 -23.83
N LYS A 95 1.55 -23.61 -22.68
CA LYS A 95 2.69 -23.06 -21.95
C LYS A 95 3.98 -23.16 -22.77
N LYS A 96 4.74 -22.08 -22.75
CA LYS A 96 6.06 -21.93 -23.36
C LYS A 96 7.13 -21.93 -22.27
N PHE A 97 8.31 -22.41 -22.61
CA PHE A 97 9.45 -22.41 -21.72
C PHE A 97 10.65 -21.81 -22.44
N ASN A 98 11.51 -21.13 -21.71
CA ASN A 98 12.76 -20.59 -22.21
C ASN A 98 13.81 -21.72 -22.37
N GLU A 99 14.99 -21.37 -22.85
CA GLU A 99 16.12 -22.29 -23.05
C GLU A 99 16.64 -22.97 -21.77
N LYS A 100 16.31 -22.41 -20.59
CA LYS A 100 16.63 -22.97 -19.27
C LYS A 100 15.54 -23.89 -18.74
N GLY A 101 14.43 -24.03 -19.47
CA GLY A 101 13.26 -24.84 -19.08
C GLY A 101 12.36 -24.15 -18.03
N THR A 102 12.45 -22.84 -17.89
CA THR A 102 11.66 -22.03 -16.96
C THR A 102 10.65 -21.13 -17.69
N GLU A 103 9.73 -20.50 -16.95
CA GLU A 103 8.64 -19.69 -17.52
C GLU A 103 9.00 -18.20 -17.69
N GLU A 104 10.22 -17.77 -17.32
CA GLU A 104 10.65 -16.38 -17.47
C GLU A 104 10.89 -16.00 -18.94
N ASP A 105 10.50 -14.79 -19.33
CA ASP A 105 10.86 -14.18 -20.63
C ASP A 105 12.23 -13.47 -20.50
N LEU A 106 13.31 -14.18 -20.81
CA LEU A 106 14.68 -13.70 -20.67
C LEU A 106 14.95 -12.42 -21.49
N ALA A 107 14.32 -12.29 -22.67
CA ALA A 107 14.48 -11.11 -23.51
C ALA A 107 13.82 -9.87 -22.88
N SER A 108 12.67 -10.05 -22.27
CA SER A 108 11.95 -9.00 -21.55
C SER A 108 12.66 -8.57 -20.26
N ILE A 109 13.21 -9.52 -19.51
CA ILE A 109 14.03 -9.24 -18.32
C ILE A 109 15.24 -8.37 -18.70
N GLN A 110 15.99 -8.76 -19.72
CA GLN A 110 17.13 -8.00 -20.21
C GLN A 110 16.71 -6.59 -20.70
N PHE A 111 15.57 -6.49 -21.40
CA PHE A 111 15.03 -5.20 -21.82
C PHE A 111 14.70 -4.27 -20.64
N ILE A 112 14.08 -4.79 -19.59
CA ILE A 112 13.77 -4.03 -18.39
C ILE A 112 15.05 -3.51 -17.73
N GLN A 113 16.05 -4.38 -17.57
CA GLN A 113 17.37 -4.00 -17.05
C GLN A 113 18.04 -2.94 -17.92
N ASP A 114 18.05 -3.13 -19.26
CA ASP A 114 18.59 -2.15 -20.22
C ASP A 114 17.89 -0.78 -20.09
N CYS A 115 16.58 -0.73 -19.88
CA CYS A 115 15.84 0.51 -19.64
C CYS A 115 16.30 1.22 -18.37
N ASN A 116 16.30 0.50 -17.25
CA ASN A 116 16.63 1.06 -15.94
C ASN A 116 18.10 1.53 -15.88
N ASP A 117 19.03 0.72 -16.39
CA ASP A 117 20.47 1.06 -16.46
C ASP A 117 20.70 2.27 -17.36
N THR A 118 19.99 2.35 -18.50
CA THR A 118 20.11 3.47 -19.44
C THR A 118 19.60 4.76 -18.84
N VAL A 119 18.43 4.72 -18.17
CA VAL A 119 17.90 5.90 -17.45
C VAL A 119 18.86 6.31 -16.34
N GLY A 120 19.32 5.38 -15.51
CA GLY A 120 20.28 5.66 -14.44
C GLY A 120 21.59 6.26 -14.91
N LYS A 121 22.02 5.91 -16.14
CA LYS A 121 23.23 6.46 -16.76
C LYS A 121 23.07 7.90 -17.28
N TYR A 122 21.94 8.21 -17.92
CA TYR A 122 21.73 9.50 -18.60
C TYR A 122 20.92 10.50 -17.78
N TYR A 123 20.01 10.00 -16.93
CA TYR A 123 19.11 10.77 -16.09
C TYR A 123 19.04 10.17 -14.67
N PRO A 124 20.14 10.24 -13.89
CA PRO A 124 20.25 9.54 -12.60
C PRO A 124 19.22 9.99 -11.55
N ASP A 125 18.61 11.15 -11.74
CA ASP A 125 17.59 11.70 -10.82
C ASP A 125 16.16 11.27 -11.21
N VAL A 126 15.98 10.53 -12.32
CA VAL A 126 14.66 10.05 -12.75
C VAL A 126 14.33 8.73 -12.07
N MET A 127 13.23 8.70 -11.33
CA MET A 127 12.75 7.51 -10.63
C MET A 127 12.15 6.49 -11.60
N MET A 128 12.54 5.21 -11.47
CA MET A 128 11.92 4.10 -12.19
C MET A 128 11.09 3.27 -11.20
N ILE A 129 9.80 3.09 -11.50
CA ILE A 129 8.81 2.46 -10.61
C ILE A 129 8.16 1.30 -11.34
N ALA A 130 8.15 0.10 -10.74
CA ALA A 130 7.52 -1.08 -11.32
C ALA A 130 6.08 -1.26 -10.84
N GLU A 131 5.16 -1.51 -11.78
CA GLU A 131 3.92 -2.22 -11.46
C GLU A 131 4.17 -3.71 -11.68
N GLU A 132 4.51 -4.40 -10.60
CA GLU A 132 4.80 -5.82 -10.58
C GLU A 132 4.04 -6.46 -9.40
N SER A 133 3.13 -7.40 -9.70
CA SER A 133 2.13 -7.91 -8.76
C SER A 133 2.46 -9.28 -8.18
N THR A 134 3.63 -9.85 -8.53
CA THR A 134 4.05 -11.18 -8.04
C THR A 134 5.14 -11.09 -6.97
N ALA A 135 5.59 -12.24 -6.51
CA ALA A 135 6.74 -12.36 -5.63
C ALA A 135 8.08 -12.43 -6.39
N TRP A 136 8.18 -11.76 -7.56
CA TRP A 136 9.45 -11.69 -8.27
C TRP A 136 10.51 -11.02 -7.38
N PRO A 137 11.68 -11.66 -7.20
CA PRO A 137 12.70 -11.13 -6.28
C PRO A 137 13.54 -10.01 -6.90
N LEU A 138 14.09 -9.14 -6.04
CA LEU A 138 15.08 -8.15 -6.39
C LEU A 138 14.62 -7.13 -7.46
N VAL A 139 13.33 -6.80 -7.48
CA VAL A 139 12.78 -5.82 -8.42
C VAL A 139 13.45 -4.46 -8.25
N THR A 140 13.69 -4.04 -7.00
CA THR A 140 14.28 -2.75 -6.64
C THR A 140 15.77 -2.81 -6.33
N TYR A 141 16.43 -3.87 -6.75
CA TYR A 141 17.88 -4.03 -6.63
C TYR A 141 18.58 -3.76 -7.97
N PRO A 142 19.85 -3.34 -7.94
CA PRO A 142 20.62 -3.08 -9.15
C PRO A 142 20.69 -4.30 -10.08
N SER A 143 20.71 -4.07 -11.39
CA SER A 143 20.88 -5.12 -12.41
C SER A 143 22.19 -5.88 -12.25
N ALA A 144 23.27 -5.19 -11.82
CA ALA A 144 24.57 -5.77 -11.51
C ALA A 144 24.52 -6.80 -10.38
N ASP A 145 23.57 -6.71 -9.48
CA ASP A 145 23.35 -7.64 -8.37
C ASP A 145 22.27 -8.70 -8.69
N GLY A 146 21.84 -8.77 -9.95
CA GLY A 146 20.83 -9.70 -10.45
C GLY A 146 19.39 -9.19 -10.31
N GLY A 147 19.20 -7.93 -9.93
CA GLY A 147 17.91 -7.28 -9.83
C GLY A 147 17.37 -6.75 -11.16
N LEU A 148 16.21 -6.10 -11.14
CA LEU A 148 15.63 -5.47 -12.32
C LEU A 148 16.04 -3.99 -12.48
N GLY A 149 16.61 -3.35 -11.45
CA GLY A 149 17.12 -1.98 -11.49
C GLY A 149 16.06 -0.88 -11.22
N PHE A 150 14.85 -1.21 -10.80
CA PHE A 150 13.87 -0.21 -10.40
C PHE A 150 14.26 0.45 -9.08
N HIS A 151 13.79 1.68 -8.86
CA HIS A 151 13.91 2.36 -7.57
C HIS A 151 12.78 1.95 -6.62
N PHE A 152 11.58 1.72 -7.15
CA PHE A 152 10.38 1.39 -6.38
C PHE A 152 9.53 0.33 -7.08
N LYS A 153 8.74 -0.35 -6.25
CA LYS A 153 7.72 -1.33 -6.69
C LYS A 153 6.39 -1.05 -6.00
N TRP A 154 5.28 -1.17 -6.72
CA TRP A 154 3.95 -1.13 -6.09
C TRP A 154 3.71 -2.36 -5.22
N ASP A 155 3.22 -2.16 -3.98
CA ASP A 155 2.83 -3.24 -3.07
C ASP A 155 1.38 -3.66 -3.34
N MET A 156 1.19 -4.49 -4.33
CA MET A 156 -0.13 -5.02 -4.70
C MET A 156 -0.68 -5.97 -3.63
N GLY A 157 0.19 -6.63 -2.86
CA GLY A 157 -0.19 -7.48 -1.74
C GLY A 157 -0.83 -6.68 -0.62
N TRP A 158 -0.14 -5.65 -0.12
CA TRP A 158 -0.68 -4.73 0.87
C TRP A 158 -2.01 -4.10 0.42
N MET A 159 -2.07 -3.66 -0.84
CA MET A 159 -3.27 -3.04 -1.40
C MET A 159 -4.46 -4.00 -1.38
N ASN A 160 -4.31 -5.22 -1.90
CA ASN A 160 -5.38 -6.20 -1.95
C ASN A 160 -5.85 -6.61 -0.55
N ASP A 161 -4.93 -6.89 0.36
CA ASP A 161 -5.24 -7.31 1.73
C ASP A 161 -5.92 -6.19 2.50
N THR A 162 -5.40 -4.97 2.43
CA THR A 162 -5.97 -3.79 3.10
C THR A 162 -7.38 -3.48 2.60
N LEU A 163 -7.60 -3.48 1.28
CA LEU A 163 -8.93 -3.23 0.72
C LEU A 163 -9.91 -4.35 1.05
N HIS A 164 -9.47 -5.61 1.05
CA HIS A 164 -10.30 -6.73 1.50
C HIS A 164 -10.72 -6.57 2.96
N TYR A 165 -9.78 -6.21 3.84
CA TYR A 165 -10.09 -5.92 5.23
C TYR A 165 -11.09 -4.78 5.39
N CYS A 166 -10.88 -3.67 4.69
CA CYS A 166 -11.77 -2.50 4.74
C CYS A 166 -13.19 -2.80 4.26
N GLN A 167 -13.35 -3.68 3.28
CA GLN A 167 -14.66 -4.14 2.79
C GLN A 167 -15.37 -5.09 3.75
N THR A 168 -14.62 -5.73 4.65
CA THR A 168 -15.16 -6.69 5.61
C THR A 168 -16.05 -5.98 6.61
N ASP A 169 -17.30 -6.48 6.76
CA ASP A 169 -18.24 -5.94 7.76
C ASP A 169 -17.69 -6.13 9.18
N PHE A 170 -17.98 -5.17 10.05
CA PHE A 170 -17.34 -5.02 11.37
C PHE A 170 -17.31 -6.29 12.22
N PRO A 171 -18.40 -7.10 12.32
CA PRO A 171 -18.37 -8.34 13.12
C PRO A 171 -17.39 -9.39 12.62
N PHE A 172 -16.97 -9.31 11.36
CA PHE A 172 -16.06 -10.29 10.73
C PHE A 172 -14.60 -9.82 10.68
N ARG A 173 -14.31 -8.58 11.06
CA ARG A 173 -12.96 -8.01 11.09
C ARG A 173 -11.98 -8.76 11.98
N PRO A 174 -12.38 -9.23 13.18
CA PRO A 174 -11.47 -10.03 14.02
C PRO A 174 -10.88 -11.24 13.29
N GLY A 175 -11.71 -11.98 12.54
CA GLY A 175 -11.26 -13.15 11.77
C GLY A 175 -10.37 -12.83 10.55
N ASN A 176 -10.33 -11.56 10.13
CA ASN A 176 -9.56 -11.08 8.99
C ASN A 176 -8.40 -10.15 9.39
N HIS A 177 -8.10 -10.03 10.68
CA HIS A 177 -7.14 -9.07 11.23
C HIS A 177 -5.74 -9.17 10.58
N ARG A 178 -5.30 -10.36 10.24
CA ARG A 178 -4.00 -10.59 9.59
C ARG A 178 -3.84 -9.94 8.23
N LEU A 179 -4.93 -9.59 7.53
CA LEU A 179 -4.87 -8.83 6.29
C LEU A 179 -4.22 -7.45 6.48
N LEU A 180 -4.28 -6.87 7.69
CA LEU A 180 -3.60 -5.61 8.00
C LEU A 180 -2.10 -5.79 8.29
N THR A 181 -1.69 -6.96 8.79
CA THR A 181 -0.35 -7.12 9.36
C THR A 181 0.56 -8.04 8.56
N PHE A 182 0.00 -8.81 7.61
CA PHE A 182 0.76 -9.79 6.84
C PHE A 182 1.85 -9.17 5.97
N SER A 183 1.62 -7.98 5.41
CA SER A 183 2.60 -7.29 4.56
C SER A 183 3.94 -7.03 5.25
N THR A 184 3.97 -6.93 6.57
CA THR A 184 5.22 -6.76 7.33
C THR A 184 6.21 -7.91 7.19
N MET A 185 5.74 -9.09 6.76
CA MET A 185 6.62 -10.23 6.49
C MET A 185 7.58 -9.98 5.30
N TYR A 186 7.24 -9.05 4.40
CA TYR A 186 8.02 -8.79 3.19
C TYR A 186 8.26 -7.30 2.91
N GLN A 187 7.65 -6.39 3.68
CA GLN A 187 7.61 -4.95 3.37
C GLN A 187 8.98 -4.28 3.23
N PHE A 188 10.05 -4.88 3.72
CA PHE A 188 11.43 -4.38 3.60
C PHE A 188 12.30 -5.19 2.63
N ASN A 189 11.69 -6.13 1.88
CA ASN A 189 12.42 -6.86 0.84
C ASN A 189 12.60 -6.03 -0.43
N GLU A 190 11.75 -5.03 -0.63
CA GLU A 190 11.76 -4.11 -1.78
C GLU A 190 11.45 -2.68 -1.30
N ASN A 191 11.72 -1.68 -2.11
CA ASN A 191 11.27 -0.31 -1.86
C ASN A 191 9.82 -0.15 -2.31
N PHE A 192 8.88 -0.50 -1.43
CA PHE A 192 7.47 -0.53 -1.77
C PHE A 192 6.79 0.84 -1.76
N VAL A 193 5.90 1.07 -2.74
CA VAL A 193 4.88 2.11 -2.74
C VAL A 193 3.54 1.47 -2.46
N LEU A 194 2.78 2.02 -1.52
CA LEU A 194 1.45 1.55 -1.12
C LEU A 194 0.40 2.15 -2.07
N PRO A 195 -0.09 1.41 -3.08
CA PRO A 195 -0.95 1.99 -4.11
C PRO A 195 -2.42 1.93 -3.72
N LEU A 196 -3.11 3.07 -3.79
CA LEU A 196 -4.54 3.17 -3.97
C LEU A 196 -4.75 3.85 -5.33
N SER A 197 -4.57 3.08 -6.40
CA SER A 197 -4.45 3.58 -7.77
C SER A 197 -5.80 3.68 -8.49
N HIS A 198 -5.78 4.04 -9.78
CA HIS A 198 -6.95 4.04 -10.64
C HIS A 198 -7.56 2.64 -10.79
N ASP A 199 -6.73 1.59 -10.78
CA ASP A 199 -7.19 0.21 -10.97
C ASP A 199 -8.16 -0.25 -9.87
N GLU A 200 -8.06 0.31 -8.67
CA GLU A 200 -8.93 -0.05 -7.56
C GLU A 200 -10.31 0.61 -7.65
N VAL A 201 -10.50 1.59 -8.52
CA VAL A 201 -11.73 2.40 -8.61
C VAL A 201 -12.37 2.41 -10.00
N VAL A 202 -12.13 1.35 -10.79
CA VAL A 202 -12.64 1.17 -12.16
C VAL A 202 -13.23 -0.23 -12.37
N HIS A 203 -13.88 -0.42 -13.51
CA HIS A 203 -14.29 -1.74 -14.03
C HIS A 203 -15.21 -2.56 -13.11
N GLY A 204 -16.12 -1.91 -12.39
CA GLY A 204 -17.07 -2.57 -11.48
C GLY A 204 -16.47 -2.95 -10.13
N LYS A 205 -15.28 -2.45 -9.80
CA LYS A 205 -14.64 -2.65 -8.49
C LYS A 205 -15.22 -1.74 -7.39
N CYS A 206 -16.05 -0.77 -7.72
CA CYS A 206 -16.58 0.30 -6.88
C CYS A 206 -15.53 1.37 -6.50
N SER A 207 -16.01 2.56 -6.07
CA SER A 207 -15.12 3.56 -5.46
C SER A 207 -14.70 3.12 -4.05
N LEU A 208 -13.62 3.70 -3.51
CA LEU A 208 -13.12 3.28 -2.18
C LEU A 208 -14.14 3.52 -1.07
N ILE A 209 -14.92 4.61 -1.13
CA ILE A 209 -15.93 4.88 -0.12
C ILE A 209 -17.10 3.88 -0.18
N THR A 210 -17.53 3.47 -1.37
CA THR A 210 -18.64 2.52 -1.50
C THR A 210 -18.27 1.10 -1.08
N ARG A 211 -16.98 0.81 -0.92
CA ARG A 211 -16.51 -0.44 -0.33
C ARG A 211 -16.55 -0.44 1.19
N GLN A 212 -16.61 0.74 1.85
CA GLN A 212 -16.65 0.82 3.30
C GLN A 212 -18.01 0.36 3.82
N PRO A 213 -18.10 -0.55 4.81
CA PRO A 213 -19.35 -1.03 5.38
C PRO A 213 -20.01 0.03 6.27
N GLY A 214 -21.29 -0.16 6.52
CA GLY A 214 -22.09 0.65 7.44
C GLY A 214 -22.82 1.80 6.76
N ASP A 215 -23.29 2.74 7.59
CA ASP A 215 -24.01 3.93 7.16
C ASP A 215 -23.09 5.00 6.57
N TYR A 216 -23.67 6.08 6.09
CA TYR A 216 -22.96 7.18 5.43
C TYR A 216 -21.80 7.75 6.29
N TRP A 217 -22.01 7.96 7.60
CA TRP A 217 -20.95 8.45 8.48
C TRP A 217 -19.82 7.43 8.62
N ARG A 218 -20.16 6.14 8.80
CA ARG A 218 -19.17 5.06 8.93
C ARG A 218 -18.35 4.86 7.66
N GLN A 219 -18.96 5.08 6.48
CA GLN A 219 -18.22 5.04 5.22
C GLN A 219 -17.13 6.11 5.18
N PHE A 220 -17.42 7.35 5.58
CA PHE A 220 -16.42 8.41 5.69
C PHE A 220 -15.38 8.12 6.79
N ALA A 221 -15.80 7.60 7.93
CA ALA A 221 -14.88 7.19 9.00
C ALA A 221 -13.92 6.08 8.50
N GLY A 222 -14.44 5.08 7.75
CA GLY A 222 -13.64 4.05 7.11
C GLY A 222 -12.63 4.61 6.10
N MET A 223 -13.03 5.62 5.30
CA MET A 223 -12.12 6.31 4.38
C MET A 223 -11.00 7.05 5.13
N ARG A 224 -11.34 7.72 6.25
CA ARG A 224 -10.32 8.37 7.09
C ARG A 224 -9.36 7.34 7.69
N ALA A 225 -9.87 6.22 8.22
CA ALA A 225 -9.04 5.15 8.79
C ALA A 225 -8.12 4.50 7.74
N LEU A 226 -8.62 4.26 6.51
CA LEU A 226 -7.83 3.73 5.39
C LEU A 226 -6.69 4.67 5.02
N ALA A 227 -6.98 5.95 4.80
CA ALA A 227 -5.96 6.95 4.45
C ALA A 227 -4.95 7.13 5.60
N PHE A 228 -5.42 7.12 6.86
CA PHE A 228 -4.55 7.18 8.03
C PHE A 228 -3.57 5.99 8.08
N TYR A 229 -4.09 4.77 7.88
CA TYR A 229 -3.26 3.57 7.83
C TYR A 229 -2.23 3.65 6.72
N GLN A 230 -2.63 4.01 5.49
CA GLN A 230 -1.70 4.19 4.38
C GLN A 230 -0.59 5.20 4.72
N MET A 231 -0.95 6.38 5.26
CA MET A 231 0.00 7.47 5.50
C MET A 231 0.95 7.18 6.67
N THR A 232 0.52 6.42 7.67
CA THR A 232 1.36 6.09 8.84
C THR A 232 2.17 4.80 8.67
N HIS A 233 1.79 3.88 7.77
CA HIS A 233 2.53 2.65 7.48
C HIS A 233 3.89 2.96 6.81
N ALA A 234 4.83 2.01 6.81
CA ALA A 234 6.10 2.14 6.07
C ALA A 234 5.85 2.06 4.54
N GLY A 235 6.75 2.61 3.74
CA GLY A 235 6.68 2.65 2.27
C GLY A 235 6.22 3.99 1.69
N GLY A 236 6.37 4.17 0.38
CA GLY A 236 5.86 5.32 -0.38
C GLY A 236 4.33 5.34 -0.44
N LYS A 237 3.75 6.48 -0.83
CA LYS A 237 2.29 6.67 -0.84
C LYS A 237 1.80 7.01 -2.24
N LEU A 238 0.76 6.31 -2.68
CA LEU A 238 0.04 6.64 -3.92
C LEU A 238 -1.45 6.68 -3.63
N ASN A 239 -2.07 7.84 -3.82
CA ASN A 239 -3.51 8.01 -3.70
C ASN A 239 -4.06 8.60 -5.00
N PHE A 240 -5.01 7.91 -5.63
CA PHE A 240 -5.59 8.33 -6.90
C PHE A 240 -6.59 9.49 -6.71
N MET A 241 -6.62 10.39 -7.69
CA MET A 241 -7.52 11.55 -7.70
C MET A 241 -8.98 11.16 -7.52
N GLY A 242 -9.71 11.92 -6.71
CA GLY A 242 -11.11 11.65 -6.32
C GLY A 242 -11.23 10.93 -4.99
N ASN A 243 -10.21 10.19 -4.53
CA ASN A 243 -10.21 9.57 -3.20
C ASN A 243 -10.12 10.62 -2.09
N GLU A 244 -9.45 11.75 -2.35
CA GLU A 244 -9.30 12.86 -1.40
C GLU A 244 -10.62 13.56 -1.06
N ILE A 245 -11.62 13.43 -1.93
CA ILE A 245 -12.98 13.91 -1.67
C ILE A 245 -13.97 12.77 -1.43
N ALA A 246 -13.50 11.51 -1.39
CA ALA A 246 -14.34 10.32 -1.25
C ALA A 246 -15.49 10.26 -2.27
N GLN A 247 -15.19 10.48 -3.55
CA GLN A 247 -16.20 10.43 -4.62
C GLN A 247 -16.88 9.06 -4.66
N PHE A 248 -18.24 9.04 -4.79
CA PHE A 248 -19.02 7.79 -4.76
C PHE A 248 -19.01 7.00 -6.06
N ILE A 249 -18.84 7.65 -7.21
CA ILE A 249 -18.75 6.95 -8.48
C ILE A 249 -17.32 6.44 -8.74
N GLU A 250 -17.23 5.35 -9.49
CA GLU A 250 -15.95 4.91 -10.05
C GLU A 250 -15.36 6.00 -10.95
N TRP A 251 -14.02 6.01 -11.05
CA TRP A 251 -13.36 6.89 -12.00
C TRP A 251 -13.71 6.51 -13.43
N ARG A 252 -13.91 7.53 -14.27
CA ARG A 252 -14.22 7.40 -15.68
C ARG A 252 -13.38 8.37 -16.48
N TYR A 253 -12.61 7.87 -17.45
CA TYR A 253 -11.71 8.68 -18.25
C TYR A 253 -12.41 9.79 -19.06
N TYR A 254 -13.70 9.65 -19.31
CA TYR A 254 -14.51 10.60 -20.10
C TYR A 254 -15.28 11.63 -19.25
N GLU A 255 -15.16 11.56 -17.93
CA GLU A 255 -15.79 12.49 -16.98
C GLU A 255 -14.73 13.14 -16.07
N GLY A 256 -14.96 14.40 -15.67
CA GLY A 256 -14.14 15.05 -14.64
C GLY A 256 -14.41 14.49 -13.24
N ILE A 257 -13.43 14.62 -12.35
CA ILE A 257 -13.61 14.32 -10.92
C ILE A 257 -14.71 15.23 -10.35
N GLN A 258 -15.53 14.68 -9.47
CA GLN A 258 -16.73 15.36 -8.93
C GLN A 258 -16.36 16.34 -7.79
N TYR A 259 -15.42 17.25 -8.00
CA TYR A 259 -15.00 18.21 -6.97
C TYR A 259 -16.12 19.07 -6.41
N PHE A 260 -17.22 19.25 -7.17
CA PHE A 260 -18.43 19.93 -6.69
C PHE A 260 -19.03 19.28 -5.42
N LEU A 261 -18.72 18.02 -5.15
CA LEU A 261 -19.16 17.35 -3.92
C LEU A 261 -18.58 18.02 -2.68
N ALA A 262 -17.32 18.43 -2.72
CA ALA A 262 -16.70 19.15 -1.61
C ALA A 262 -17.30 20.57 -1.42
N ASP A 263 -17.79 21.18 -2.50
CA ASP A 263 -18.44 22.48 -2.42
C ASP A 263 -19.88 22.41 -1.89
N GLN A 264 -20.57 21.29 -2.10
CA GLN A 264 -22.01 21.15 -1.82
C GLN A 264 -22.31 20.32 -0.57
N TYR A 265 -21.42 19.46 -0.14
CA TYR A 265 -21.66 18.51 0.95
C TYR A 265 -20.53 18.53 1.98
N GLU A 266 -20.90 18.82 3.21
CA GLU A 266 -19.97 18.98 4.34
C GLU A 266 -19.06 17.76 4.56
N SER A 267 -19.58 16.54 4.42
CA SER A 267 -18.78 15.31 4.61
C SER A 267 -17.64 15.20 3.60
N HIS A 268 -17.86 15.61 2.35
CA HIS A 268 -16.83 15.61 1.32
C HIS A 268 -15.82 16.75 1.53
N ALA A 269 -16.28 17.93 1.98
CA ALA A 269 -15.41 19.03 2.38
C ALA A 269 -14.52 18.64 3.58
N HIS A 270 -15.09 18.01 4.59
CA HIS A 270 -14.34 17.47 5.73
C HIS A 270 -13.30 16.42 5.30
N GLN A 271 -13.66 15.53 4.38
CA GLN A 271 -12.73 14.53 3.85
C GLN A 271 -11.55 15.19 3.11
N GLN A 272 -11.81 16.19 2.27
CA GLN A 272 -10.77 16.93 1.57
C GLN A 272 -9.85 17.67 2.54
N TYR A 273 -10.44 18.33 3.54
CA TYR A 273 -9.67 19.00 4.58
C TYR A 273 -8.83 18.02 5.41
N TYR A 274 -9.40 16.86 5.75
CA TYR A 274 -8.69 15.78 6.43
C TYR A 274 -7.46 15.32 5.65
N ILE A 275 -7.61 14.99 4.36
CA ILE A 275 -6.48 14.56 3.52
C ILE A 275 -5.41 15.65 3.42
N SER A 276 -5.82 16.92 3.31
CA SER A 276 -4.87 18.05 3.30
C SER A 276 -4.10 18.14 4.62
N ALA A 277 -4.78 17.98 5.77
CA ALA A 277 -4.16 17.99 7.09
C ALA A 277 -3.22 16.79 7.29
N LEU A 278 -3.65 15.60 6.85
CA LEU A 278 -2.86 14.37 6.94
C LEU A 278 -1.58 14.43 6.08
N ASN A 279 -1.67 14.99 4.86
CA ASN A 279 -0.50 15.21 4.00
C ASN A 279 0.50 16.18 4.65
N ARG A 280 0.01 17.26 5.27
CA ARG A 280 0.86 18.20 6.00
C ARG A 280 1.52 17.52 7.19
N PHE A 281 0.74 16.80 7.97
CA PHE A 281 1.26 16.03 9.12
C PHE A 281 2.36 15.06 8.69
N TYR A 282 2.17 14.34 7.58
CA TYR A 282 3.18 13.45 7.01
C TYR A 282 4.48 14.19 6.69
N GLY A 283 4.40 15.32 6.00
CA GLY A 283 5.58 16.11 5.61
C GLY A 283 6.34 16.72 6.81
N GLU A 284 5.61 17.09 7.87
CA GLU A 284 6.17 17.71 9.09
C GLU A 284 6.80 16.72 10.08
N HIS A 285 6.53 15.39 9.92
CA HIS A 285 6.98 14.38 10.89
C HIS A 285 7.97 13.39 10.24
N PRO A 286 9.29 13.62 10.42
CA PRO A 286 10.35 12.81 9.78
C PRO A 286 10.24 11.31 10.03
N ALA A 287 9.76 10.88 11.20
CA ALA A 287 9.55 9.48 11.52
C ALA A 287 8.67 8.73 10.51
N LEU A 288 7.80 9.43 9.76
CA LEU A 288 6.92 8.81 8.78
C LEU A 288 7.61 8.50 7.43
N TRP A 289 8.74 9.17 7.13
CA TRP A 289 9.39 9.05 5.82
C TRP A 289 10.92 8.83 5.83
N GLU A 290 11.66 9.20 6.88
CA GLU A 290 13.13 9.05 6.92
C GLU A 290 13.60 7.61 6.81
N HIS A 291 12.86 6.67 7.40
CA HIS A 291 13.09 5.23 7.38
C HIS A 291 11.89 4.50 6.76
N ALA A 292 11.38 5.02 5.63
CA ALA A 292 10.21 4.43 4.99
C ALA A 292 10.48 3.05 4.38
N TYR A 293 11.73 2.73 4.05
CA TYR A 293 12.12 1.55 3.29
C TYR A 293 13.09 0.63 4.04
N ASP A 294 13.32 0.86 5.33
CA ASP A 294 14.14 -0.03 6.15
C ASP A 294 13.44 -0.39 7.48
N ALA A 295 13.83 -1.54 8.03
CA ALA A 295 13.21 -2.08 9.23
C ALA A 295 13.44 -1.24 10.50
N GLN A 296 14.39 -0.30 10.48
CA GLN A 296 14.65 0.58 11.63
C GLN A 296 13.51 1.59 11.84
N GLY A 297 12.74 1.88 10.79
CA GLY A 297 11.66 2.86 10.82
C GLY A 297 10.31 2.35 11.35
N PHE A 298 10.18 1.05 11.65
CA PHE A 298 8.89 0.47 11.99
C PHE A 298 9.02 -0.64 13.04
N GLU A 299 8.23 -0.55 14.10
CA GLU A 299 8.18 -1.57 15.14
C GLU A 299 6.74 -1.78 15.63
N TRP A 300 6.25 -3.01 15.58
CA TRP A 300 4.95 -3.33 16.17
C TRP A 300 4.97 -3.15 17.70
N ILE A 301 3.91 -2.53 18.21
CA ILE A 301 3.55 -2.57 19.64
C ILE A 301 2.59 -3.72 19.85
N ASP A 302 1.52 -3.78 19.06
CA ASP A 302 0.54 -4.86 19.09
C ASP A 302 -0.03 -5.08 17.68
N ALA A 303 0.37 -6.19 17.05
CA ALA A 303 -0.09 -6.59 15.72
C ALA A 303 -1.27 -7.57 15.78
N ASP A 304 -1.53 -8.17 16.95
CA ASP A 304 -2.40 -9.33 17.06
C ASP A 304 -3.69 -9.06 17.89
N ASN A 305 -4.03 -7.79 18.17
CA ASN A 305 -5.24 -7.42 18.89
C ASN A 305 -6.50 -7.54 18.01
N SER A 306 -6.74 -8.75 17.52
CA SER A 306 -7.86 -9.06 16.62
C SER A 306 -9.22 -8.89 17.28
N ASP A 307 -9.34 -9.26 18.57
CA ASP A 307 -10.62 -9.22 19.30
C ASP A 307 -11.18 -7.80 19.40
N GLN A 308 -10.30 -6.80 19.46
CA GLN A 308 -10.67 -5.39 19.48
C GLN A 308 -10.57 -4.73 18.10
N SER A 309 -10.04 -5.42 17.08
CA SER A 309 -9.74 -4.86 15.76
C SER A 309 -8.85 -3.61 15.83
N VAL A 310 -7.84 -3.65 16.71
CA VAL A 310 -6.89 -2.55 16.93
C VAL A 310 -5.50 -3.00 16.54
N ILE A 311 -4.75 -2.11 15.88
CA ILE A 311 -3.32 -2.26 15.66
C ILE A 311 -2.58 -1.09 16.27
N SER A 312 -1.36 -1.32 16.77
CA SER A 312 -0.48 -0.26 17.24
C SER A 312 0.99 -0.54 16.89
N PHE A 313 1.70 0.51 16.54
CA PHE A 313 3.11 0.43 16.13
C PHE A 313 3.85 1.75 16.40
N VAL A 314 5.17 1.68 16.39
CA VAL A 314 6.05 2.85 16.45
C VAL A 314 6.57 3.15 15.04
N ARG A 315 6.60 4.42 14.69
CA ARG A 315 7.40 4.93 13.59
C ARG A 315 8.61 5.65 14.20
N HIS A 316 9.79 5.20 13.80
CA HIS A 316 11.05 5.76 14.28
C HIS A 316 11.63 6.77 13.29
N GLY A 317 12.04 7.93 13.80
CA GLY A 317 12.85 8.88 13.08
C GLY A 317 14.36 8.60 13.31
N LYS A 318 15.22 9.31 12.58
CA LYS A 318 16.67 9.31 12.84
C LYS A 318 17.00 9.87 14.21
N ASP A 319 16.27 10.90 14.64
CA ASP A 319 16.30 11.35 16.03
C ASP A 319 15.20 10.64 16.84
N PRO A 320 15.54 9.90 17.91
CA PRO A 320 14.53 9.25 18.74
C PRO A 320 13.48 10.19 19.36
N LYS A 321 13.69 11.51 19.32
CA LYS A 321 12.68 12.48 19.76
C LYS A 321 11.51 12.55 18.79
N ASP A 322 11.76 12.22 17.53
CA ASP A 322 10.75 12.27 16.47
C ASP A 322 9.88 11.00 16.42
N ASP A 323 10.17 10.01 17.29
CA ASP A 323 9.38 8.79 17.37
C ASP A 323 7.89 9.08 17.58
N LEU A 324 7.07 8.37 16.82
CA LEU A 324 5.61 8.45 16.89
C LEU A 324 5.03 7.08 17.28
N VAL A 325 4.08 7.10 18.20
CA VAL A 325 3.26 5.92 18.50
C VAL A 325 1.94 6.07 17.76
N VAL A 326 1.63 5.11 16.93
CA VAL A 326 0.45 5.07 16.06
C VAL A 326 -0.51 4.01 16.58
N LEU A 327 -1.78 4.37 16.75
CA LEU A 327 -2.86 3.47 17.11
C LEU A 327 -4.00 3.61 16.10
N ILE A 328 -4.56 2.49 15.66
CA ILE A 328 -5.70 2.48 14.74
C ILE A 328 -6.76 1.50 15.26
N ASN A 329 -7.96 2.02 15.51
CA ASN A 329 -9.12 1.24 15.86
C ASN A 329 -10.03 1.09 14.63
N PHE A 330 -10.14 -0.12 14.14
CA PHE A 330 -11.02 -0.46 13.01
C PHE A 330 -12.40 -0.96 13.46
N ASP A 331 -12.70 -0.95 14.77
CA ASP A 331 -14.02 -1.25 15.30
C ASP A 331 -14.89 0.03 15.39
N VAL A 332 -16.20 -0.16 15.36
CA VAL A 332 -17.21 0.91 15.46
C VAL A 332 -17.38 1.46 16.88
N ASN A 333 -16.80 0.81 17.86
CA ASN A 333 -16.91 1.19 19.26
C ASN A 333 -15.66 1.95 19.72
N PRO A 334 -15.78 3.10 20.40
CA PRO A 334 -14.66 3.74 21.06
C PRO A 334 -14.15 2.89 22.23
N ARG A 335 -12.90 3.06 22.61
CA ARG A 335 -12.30 2.45 23.79
C ARG A 335 -11.98 3.57 24.78
N GLU A 336 -12.76 3.67 25.86
CA GLU A 336 -12.63 4.77 26.83
C GLU A 336 -11.35 4.64 27.69
N GLN A 337 -10.88 3.40 27.89
CA GLN A 337 -9.71 3.07 28.67
C GLN A 337 -8.88 2.04 27.88
N PHE A 338 -8.08 2.53 26.93
CA PHE A 338 -7.19 1.70 26.14
C PHE A 338 -5.74 1.89 26.59
N ARG A 339 -5.12 0.81 27.05
CA ARG A 339 -3.72 0.84 27.47
C ARG A 339 -2.81 0.47 26.31
N VAL A 340 -1.74 1.25 26.13
CA VAL A 340 -0.72 1.02 25.11
C VAL A 340 0.68 1.13 25.70
N GLY A 341 1.56 0.20 25.33
CA GLY A 341 2.98 0.23 25.68
C GLY A 341 3.72 1.33 24.92
N LEU A 342 4.66 1.97 25.59
CA LEU A 342 5.44 3.09 25.06
C LEU A 342 6.91 2.71 24.83
N PRO A 343 7.59 3.25 23.80
CA PRO A 343 9.00 2.92 23.53
C PRO A 343 9.97 3.46 24.56
N LYS A 344 9.56 4.49 25.31
CA LYS A 344 10.42 5.17 26.33
C LYS A 344 9.58 5.91 27.37
N PRO A 345 10.14 6.11 28.59
CA PRO A 345 9.48 6.93 29.61
C PRO A 345 9.47 8.41 29.19
N GLY A 346 8.44 9.13 29.59
CA GLY A 346 8.32 10.55 29.31
C GLY A 346 6.89 11.04 29.25
N TYR A 347 6.75 12.28 28.82
CA TYR A 347 5.46 12.86 28.47
C TYR A 347 5.12 12.59 27.01
N TRP A 348 3.84 12.34 26.76
CA TRP A 348 3.29 12.07 25.43
C TRP A 348 2.03 12.91 25.22
N VAL A 349 1.82 13.37 24.00
CA VAL A 349 0.65 14.15 23.60
C VAL A 349 0.06 13.62 22.31
N GLU A 350 -1.25 13.72 22.17
CA GLU A 350 -1.93 13.45 20.89
C GLU A 350 -1.49 14.53 19.88
N ALA A 351 -0.86 14.09 18.79
CA ALA A 351 -0.37 14.97 17.74
C ALA A 351 -1.29 15.01 16.52
N PHE A 352 -2.05 13.94 16.30
CA PHE A 352 -3.05 13.84 15.24
C PHE A 352 -4.12 12.82 15.62
N ASN A 353 -5.38 13.13 15.26
CA ASN A 353 -6.50 12.23 15.49
C ASN A 353 -7.51 12.36 14.33
N SER A 354 -7.74 11.27 13.61
CA SER A 354 -8.64 11.26 12.45
C SER A 354 -10.12 11.36 12.79
N ASP A 355 -10.49 11.26 14.08
CA ASP A 355 -11.86 11.41 14.58
C ASP A 355 -12.16 12.83 15.11
N ALA A 356 -11.25 13.78 14.92
CA ALA A 356 -11.51 15.18 15.27
C ALA A 356 -12.74 15.71 14.52
N GLN A 357 -13.55 16.53 15.19
CA GLN A 357 -14.78 17.11 14.60
C GLN A 357 -14.51 17.91 13.34
N ALA A 358 -13.35 18.58 13.26
CA ALA A 358 -12.92 19.31 12.07
C ALA A 358 -12.80 18.44 10.81
N PHE A 359 -12.69 17.12 10.96
CA PHE A 359 -12.63 16.13 9.89
C PHE A 359 -13.95 15.37 9.70
N GLY A 360 -15.03 15.81 10.37
CA GLY A 360 -16.33 15.10 10.37
C GLY A 360 -16.33 13.85 11.25
N GLY A 361 -15.39 13.76 12.19
CA GLY A 361 -15.33 12.71 13.20
C GLY A 361 -16.34 12.90 14.34
N SER A 362 -16.40 11.93 15.26
CA SER A 362 -17.28 11.98 16.42
C SER A 362 -16.74 12.89 17.55
N GLY A 363 -15.47 13.26 17.49
CA GLY A 363 -14.80 14.12 18.47
C GLY A 363 -14.27 13.37 19.70
N VAL A 364 -14.01 12.08 19.60
CA VAL A 364 -13.33 11.33 20.64
C VAL A 364 -11.82 11.60 20.52
N THR A 365 -11.34 12.60 21.25
CA THR A 365 -9.94 13.07 21.23
C THR A 365 -9.35 13.14 22.63
N ASN A 366 -8.01 13.28 22.71
CA ASN A 366 -7.23 13.50 23.91
C ASN A 366 -6.40 14.81 23.82
N GLU A 367 -6.86 15.79 23.04
CA GLU A 367 -6.10 17.00 22.69
C GLU A 367 -5.58 17.81 23.88
N GLU A 368 -6.32 17.84 25.00
CA GLU A 368 -5.95 18.59 26.20
C GLU A 368 -5.11 17.76 27.18
N VAL A 369 -4.81 16.50 26.86
CA VAL A 369 -4.16 15.57 27.76
C VAL A 369 -2.67 15.48 27.46
N ARG A 370 -1.84 15.80 28.45
CA ARG A 370 -0.43 15.48 28.46
C ARG A 370 -0.22 14.24 29.31
N PHE A 371 -0.09 13.10 28.66
CA PHE A 371 0.09 11.80 29.30
C PHE A 371 1.47 11.70 29.93
N GLU A 372 1.52 11.27 31.20
CA GLU A 372 2.74 10.86 31.86
C GLU A 372 2.86 9.34 31.77
N SER A 373 3.99 8.83 31.27
CA SER A 373 4.20 7.39 31.17
C SER A 373 4.25 6.75 32.58
N GLU A 374 3.56 5.63 32.71
CA GLU A 374 3.49 4.85 33.95
C GLU A 374 4.52 3.71 33.89
N ASP A 375 5.15 3.42 35.06
CA ASP A 375 6.03 2.23 35.24
C ASP A 375 5.16 0.96 35.35
N GLU A 376 4.24 0.79 34.39
CA GLU A 376 3.36 -0.38 34.28
C GLU A 376 3.64 -1.10 32.94
N PRO A 377 4.22 -2.31 32.97
CA PRO A 377 4.56 -3.05 31.78
C PRO A 377 3.33 -3.44 30.96
N TRP A 378 3.34 -3.12 29.63
CA TRP A 378 2.28 -3.46 28.69
C TRP A 378 2.83 -3.68 27.28
N ASN A 379 2.26 -4.61 26.51
CA ASN A 379 2.72 -4.95 25.16
C ASN A 379 4.24 -5.21 25.10
N MET A 380 4.80 -5.95 26.08
CA MET A 380 6.23 -6.24 26.21
C MET A 380 7.14 -5.00 26.35
N ARG A 381 6.61 -3.89 26.82
CA ARG A 381 7.34 -2.63 27.11
C ARG A 381 7.22 -2.30 28.59
N ASP A 382 8.25 -1.64 29.15
CA ASP A 382 8.32 -1.30 30.56
C ASP A 382 7.43 -0.11 30.93
N GLN A 383 6.98 0.66 29.95
CA GLN A 383 6.20 1.87 30.12
C GLN A 383 4.89 1.78 29.36
N SER A 384 3.84 2.34 29.89
CA SER A 384 2.54 2.43 29.20
C SER A 384 1.78 3.69 29.59
N ILE A 385 0.71 3.99 28.85
CA ILE A 385 -0.32 4.96 29.20
C ILE A 385 -1.71 4.38 28.94
N GLU A 386 -2.70 4.94 29.60
CA GLU A 386 -4.11 4.72 29.32
C GLU A 386 -4.70 5.96 28.63
N LEU A 387 -5.45 5.74 27.55
CA LEU A 387 -6.02 6.81 26.73
C LEU A 387 -7.41 6.43 26.17
N ARG A 388 -8.10 7.42 25.60
CA ARG A 388 -9.32 7.19 24.81
C ARG A 388 -8.93 6.90 23.36
N LEU A 389 -9.41 5.78 22.82
CA LEU A 389 -9.18 5.42 21.43
C LEU A 389 -10.48 5.55 20.63
N PRO A 390 -10.54 6.43 19.61
CA PRO A 390 -11.76 6.71 18.86
C PRO A 390 -12.24 5.53 18.02
N PRO A 391 -13.53 5.49 17.62
CA PRO A 391 -14.07 4.45 16.74
C PRO A 391 -13.70 4.70 15.28
N LEU A 392 -13.41 3.65 14.50
CA LEU A 392 -13.09 3.73 13.07
C LEU A 392 -12.08 4.84 12.75
N ALA A 393 -11.03 4.93 13.54
CA ALA A 393 -10.09 6.05 13.46
C ALA A 393 -8.69 5.67 13.92
N GLY A 394 -7.74 6.52 13.55
CA GLY A 394 -6.37 6.44 14.02
C GLY A 394 -5.94 7.70 14.76
N LEU A 395 -5.08 7.54 15.72
CA LEU A 395 -4.41 8.63 16.42
C LEU A 395 -2.89 8.42 16.46
N VAL A 396 -2.17 9.52 16.57
CA VAL A 396 -0.71 9.54 16.73
C VAL A 396 -0.36 10.23 18.04
N LEU A 397 0.48 9.57 18.82
CA LEU A 397 1.13 10.19 19.97
C LEU A 397 2.54 10.61 19.59
N ARG A 398 2.91 11.81 20.04
CA ARG A 398 4.26 12.37 19.92
C ARG A 398 4.90 12.48 21.30
N TYR A 399 6.20 12.20 21.36
CA TYR A 399 6.98 12.42 22.56
C TYR A 399 7.09 13.92 22.89
N ASP A 400 6.83 14.30 24.15
CA ASP A 400 6.80 15.69 24.60
C ASP A 400 7.78 15.99 25.76
N GLY A 401 8.83 15.17 25.84
CA GLY A 401 9.93 15.39 26.76
C GLY A 401 10.03 14.40 27.92
N PRO A 402 11.18 14.41 28.63
CA PRO A 402 11.44 13.44 29.68
C PRO A 402 10.65 13.78 30.97
N LEU A 403 10.39 12.74 31.75
CA LEU A 403 9.91 12.95 33.14
C LEU A 403 10.95 13.68 33.97
N PRO A 404 10.55 14.51 34.97
CA PRO A 404 11.46 15.11 35.92
C PRO A 404 12.22 13.99 36.64
N ALA A 405 13.54 14.19 36.83
CA ALA A 405 14.35 13.23 37.57
C ALA A 405 13.71 12.96 38.95
N LYS A 406 13.27 11.72 39.19
CA LYS A 406 12.79 11.33 40.52
C LYS A 406 13.90 11.69 41.51
N ALA A 407 13.66 12.66 42.42
CA ALA A 407 14.61 13.00 43.48
C ALA A 407 14.97 11.67 44.17
N LYS A 408 16.24 11.28 44.13
CA LYS A 408 16.71 10.10 44.85
C LYS A 408 16.32 10.32 46.31
N LYS A 409 15.30 9.62 46.81
CA LYS A 409 15.02 9.56 48.24
C LYS A 409 16.31 9.09 48.89
N ALA A 410 17.00 10.00 49.55
CA ALA A 410 18.18 9.69 50.35
C ALA A 410 17.75 8.59 51.35
N ALA A 411 18.32 7.41 51.17
CA ALA A 411 18.17 6.34 52.13
C ALA A 411 18.72 6.85 53.44
N VAL A 412 17.83 7.24 54.33
CA VAL A 412 18.17 7.51 55.74
C VAL A 412 18.65 6.18 56.30
N LYS A 413 19.98 6.03 56.37
CA LYS A 413 20.59 4.95 57.14
C LYS A 413 20.22 5.19 58.62
N SER A 414 19.25 4.48 59.13
CA SER A 414 19.09 4.31 60.57
C SER A 414 20.24 3.38 61.02
N GLU A 415 21.24 3.99 61.67
CA GLU A 415 22.19 3.26 62.53
C GLU A 415 21.42 2.73 63.73
N ALA A 416 21.27 1.42 63.81
CA ALA A 416 20.91 0.74 65.02
C ALA A 416 21.83 -0.47 65.21
N SER A 417 22.79 -0.23 66.10
CA SER A 417 23.50 -1.12 67.02
C SER A 417 23.77 -2.59 66.62
N ALA A 418 25.07 -2.81 66.60
CA ALA A 418 25.71 -4.13 66.62
C ALA A 418 25.48 -4.92 67.91
N LYS A 419 25.40 -6.24 67.81
CA LYS A 419 26.22 -7.21 68.59
C LYS A 419 25.99 -8.64 68.11
N PRO A 420 26.91 -9.59 68.48
CA PRO A 420 27.65 -10.35 67.47
C PRO A 420 27.51 -11.89 67.58
N ALA A 421 28.01 -12.57 66.55
CA ALA A 421 28.68 -13.88 66.50
C ALA A 421 27.91 -15.18 66.86
N MET A 422 27.92 -16.14 65.99
CA MET A 422 28.83 -17.31 66.10
C MET A 422 28.77 -18.20 64.86
N LYS A 423 29.95 -18.72 64.53
CA LYS A 423 30.41 -19.66 63.55
C LYS A 423 29.54 -20.89 63.33
N ALA A 424 29.46 -21.38 62.15
CA ALA A 424 30.00 -22.69 61.76
C ALA A 424 30.04 -22.87 60.25
N ALA A 425 31.16 -23.37 59.77
CA ALA A 425 31.47 -23.70 58.42
C ALA A 425 30.87 -25.07 58.04
N GLU A 426 30.55 -25.26 56.77
CA GLU A 426 30.96 -26.50 56.11
C GLU A 426 30.88 -26.36 54.56
N LYS A 427 31.93 -26.94 53.95
CA LYS A 427 32.20 -27.01 52.51
C LYS A 427 31.36 -28.07 51.83
N ALA A 428 31.06 -27.89 50.59
CA ALA A 428 31.16 -28.89 49.50
C ALA A 428 30.83 -28.19 48.19
N GLU A 429 31.79 -27.95 47.35
CA GLU A 429 32.21 -28.66 46.12
C GLU A 429 31.21 -28.68 44.98
N ALA A 430 31.62 -28.01 43.89
CA ALA A 430 31.07 -28.15 42.54
C ALA A 430 31.52 -29.49 41.91
N PRO A 431 30.83 -29.99 40.91
CA PRO A 431 31.54 -30.57 39.78
C PRO A 431 31.21 -30.00 38.43
N LYS A 432 32.24 -30.06 37.64
CA LYS A 432 32.43 -29.66 36.26
C LYS A 432 31.60 -30.50 35.24
N ALA A 433 31.24 -29.79 34.19
CA ALA A 433 31.27 -30.16 32.77
C ALA A 433 31.09 -31.60 32.32
N ALA A 434 30.19 -31.80 31.37
CA ALA A 434 30.48 -32.63 30.21
C ALA A 434 29.64 -32.21 28.99
N ALA A 435 30.34 -32.09 27.89
CA ALA A 435 29.85 -31.78 26.56
C ALA A 435 29.37 -33.05 25.83
N ALA A 436 28.63 -32.82 24.76
CA ALA A 436 28.43 -33.65 23.57
C ALA A 436 27.39 -34.76 23.59
N ALA A 437 26.40 -34.67 22.75
CA ALA A 437 26.29 -35.52 21.56
C ALA A 437 25.03 -35.19 20.73
N ALA A 438 25.23 -35.04 19.46
CA ALA A 438 24.23 -34.95 18.42
C ALA A 438 23.54 -36.31 18.25
N ALA A 439 22.21 -36.30 18.11
CA ALA A 439 21.49 -37.44 17.55
C ALA A 439 20.37 -36.95 16.63
N LYS A 440 20.52 -37.30 15.37
CA LYS A 440 19.51 -37.28 14.31
C LYS A 440 18.26 -38.05 14.79
N ARG A 441 17.08 -37.50 14.54
CA ARG A 441 15.87 -38.33 14.43
C ARG A 441 15.06 -37.86 13.21
N GLU A 442 14.80 -38.85 12.36
CA GLU A 442 14.00 -38.87 11.16
C GLU A 442 12.53 -38.57 11.46
N ALA A 443 11.88 -37.95 10.46
CA ALA A 443 10.44 -37.74 10.40
C ALA A 443 9.73 -39.03 9.95
N PRO A 444 8.53 -39.34 10.44
CA PRO A 444 7.65 -40.30 9.79
C PRO A 444 6.65 -39.58 8.88
N ALA A 445 6.60 -40.04 7.64
CA ALA A 445 5.60 -39.69 6.64
C ALA A 445 4.22 -40.24 7.03
N ALA A 446 3.20 -39.37 7.06
CA ALA A 446 1.81 -39.81 7.10
C ALA A 446 1.11 -39.44 5.78
N LYS A 447 0.79 -40.50 5.03
CA LYS A 447 -0.11 -40.48 3.87
C LYS A 447 -1.56 -40.30 4.37
N SER A 448 -2.29 -39.30 3.91
CA SER A 448 -3.74 -39.29 3.94
C SER A 448 -4.29 -38.98 2.53
N LYS A 449 -5.10 -39.92 2.04
CA LYS A 449 -5.87 -39.82 0.79
C LYS A 449 -7.02 -38.81 0.95
N PRO A 450 -7.39 -38.09 -0.09
CA PRO A 450 -8.62 -37.25 -0.07
C PRO A 450 -9.85 -38.12 -0.34
N ALA A 451 -10.89 -37.91 0.46
CA ALA A 451 -12.21 -38.47 0.28
C ALA A 451 -12.97 -37.76 -0.83
N ALA A 452 -13.54 -38.53 -1.75
CA ALA A 452 -14.38 -38.04 -2.82
C ALA A 452 -15.73 -37.58 -2.31
N THR A 453 -16.09 -36.33 -2.52
CA THR A 453 -17.47 -35.80 -2.39
C THR A 453 -18.17 -35.83 -3.74
N LYS A 454 -19.31 -36.51 -3.75
CA LYS A 454 -20.23 -36.66 -4.90
C LYS A 454 -20.80 -35.31 -5.32
N LYS A 455 -20.65 -34.98 -6.61
CA LYS A 455 -21.39 -33.88 -7.27
C LYS A 455 -22.79 -34.38 -7.63
N GLU A 456 -23.83 -33.68 -7.21
CA GLU A 456 -25.16 -33.74 -7.79
C GLU A 456 -25.22 -32.93 -9.10
N PRO A 457 -26.04 -33.34 -10.10
CA PRO A 457 -26.05 -32.74 -11.43
C PRO A 457 -26.89 -31.46 -11.48
N ALA A 458 -26.30 -30.38 -12.00
CA ALA A 458 -27.00 -29.12 -12.28
C ALA A 458 -27.98 -29.29 -13.42
N THR A 459 -29.20 -28.83 -13.19
CA THR A 459 -30.31 -28.74 -14.14
C THR A 459 -30.00 -27.75 -15.27
N LYS A 460 -30.17 -28.21 -16.50
CA LYS A 460 -30.05 -27.43 -17.73
C LYS A 460 -31.11 -26.33 -17.81
N ALA A 461 -30.68 -25.07 -17.85
CA ALA A 461 -31.52 -23.95 -18.28
C ALA A 461 -31.60 -23.90 -19.80
N LYS A 462 -32.83 -23.74 -20.34
CA LYS A 462 -33.12 -23.56 -21.77
C LYS A 462 -32.61 -22.19 -22.26
N PRO A 463 -32.16 -22.08 -23.51
CA PRO A 463 -31.73 -20.80 -24.09
C PRO A 463 -32.96 -19.92 -24.43
N ALA A 464 -32.88 -18.65 -24.05
CA ALA A 464 -33.85 -17.61 -24.40
C ALA A 464 -33.72 -17.23 -25.88
N ALA A 465 -34.89 -16.94 -26.47
CA ALA A 465 -35.06 -16.66 -27.91
C ALA A 465 -34.37 -15.33 -28.31
N LYS A 466 -33.76 -15.33 -29.50
CA LYS A 466 -33.21 -14.15 -30.16
C LYS A 466 -34.34 -13.19 -30.57
N GLU A 467 -34.34 -11.98 -30.03
CA GLU A 467 -35.08 -10.87 -30.61
C GLU A 467 -34.35 -10.27 -31.81
N LYS A 468 -35.12 -10.00 -32.88
CA LYS A 468 -34.65 -9.37 -34.12
C LYS A 468 -34.43 -7.88 -33.90
N PRO A 469 -33.42 -7.26 -34.54
CA PRO A 469 -33.18 -5.82 -34.40
C PRO A 469 -34.25 -5.01 -35.16
N ALA A 470 -34.74 -3.96 -34.48
CA ALA A 470 -35.68 -2.99 -35.03
C ALA A 470 -34.97 -2.05 -36.02
N THR A 471 -35.66 -1.78 -37.10
CA THR A 471 -35.26 -0.92 -38.22
C THR A 471 -35.01 0.53 -37.79
N LYS A 472 -33.88 1.09 -38.27
CA LYS A 472 -33.48 2.49 -38.14
C LYS A 472 -34.53 3.42 -38.76
N ALA A 473 -34.99 4.42 -37.99
CA ALA A 473 -35.69 5.59 -38.49
C ALA A 473 -34.65 6.70 -38.78
N GLU A 474 -34.68 7.26 -39.98
CA GLU A 474 -33.86 8.42 -40.39
C GLU A 474 -34.24 9.69 -39.60
N PRO A 475 -33.30 10.56 -39.22
CA PRO A 475 -33.62 11.84 -38.61
C PRO A 475 -33.85 12.90 -39.71
N ALA A 476 -35.00 13.58 -39.61
CA ALA A 476 -35.40 14.68 -40.46
C ALA A 476 -34.44 15.88 -40.36
N ALA A 477 -34.04 16.41 -41.52
CA ALA A 477 -33.21 17.58 -41.66
C ALA A 477 -33.88 18.84 -41.12
N LYS A 478 -33.27 19.50 -40.12
CA LYS A 478 -33.63 20.86 -39.69
C LYS A 478 -32.90 21.90 -40.54
N LYS A 479 -33.71 22.74 -41.22
CA LYS A 479 -33.27 23.91 -42.02
C LYS A 479 -32.60 24.95 -41.11
N ALA A 480 -31.44 25.45 -41.55
CA ALA A 480 -30.75 26.59 -40.94
C ALA A 480 -31.46 27.91 -41.23
N PRO A 481 -31.48 28.89 -40.31
CA PRO A 481 -32.02 30.20 -40.59
C PRO A 481 -31.01 31.08 -41.35
N ARG A 482 -31.52 31.78 -42.39
CA ARG A 482 -30.82 32.77 -43.24
C ARG A 482 -30.36 33.96 -42.40
N ARG A 483 -29.09 34.35 -42.52
CA ARG A 483 -28.54 35.61 -42.05
C ARG A 483 -29.14 36.77 -42.88
N ALA A 484 -29.74 37.72 -42.21
CA ALA A 484 -30.10 39.01 -42.78
C ALA A 484 -28.86 39.93 -42.75
N ALA A 485 -28.57 40.50 -43.88
CA ALA A 485 -27.58 41.56 -44.03
C ALA A 485 -28.15 42.88 -43.52
N SER A 486 -27.46 43.57 -42.61
CA SER A 486 -27.73 44.97 -42.36
C SER A 486 -26.55 45.83 -42.85
N LYS A 487 -26.91 46.78 -43.67
CA LYS A 487 -26.04 47.84 -44.18
C LYS A 487 -25.90 48.96 -43.14
N LYS A 488 -24.68 49.46 -43.05
CA LYS A 488 -24.25 50.88 -42.82
C LYS A 488 -24.98 51.74 -41.76
N ALA A 489 -24.28 52.23 -40.79
CA ALA A 489 -23.69 53.54 -40.70
C ALA A 489 -22.59 53.56 -39.67
#